data_eb027b6ce37ed34cdddd97eb6246f2e0
#
_entry.id   eb027b6ce37ed34cdddd97eb6246f2e0
#
_cell.length_a   1.000
_cell.length_b   1.000
_cell.length_c   1.000
_cell.angle_alpha   90.00
_cell.angle_beta   90.00
_cell.angle_gamma   90.00
#
_symmetry.space_group_name_H-M   'P 1'
#
loop_
_entity.id
_entity.type
_entity.pdbx_description
1 polymer ?
#
loop_
_entity_poly.entity_id
_entity_poly.type
_entity_poly.pdbx_seq_one_letter_code
_entity_poly.pdbx_strand_id
1 'polypeptide(L)'
;MEGSSEAHSAIADELRGGLDRLFSDRDRPGAVRLVLDAVTSGRIDIPTLYTEVLGPLMTDTGSGWQTGSIRVWEEHFVSAIVRTIIESLYPHVIEAAESVTPADRRVLLACPPREQHDLGLRMLADRFTLGGWTAHYLGTDTPTQEICLAANALGVELIVLSASTHFNRVLLYTVV
;
A
#
# COMPACT_ATOMS: atom_id res chain seq x y z
N MET A 1 3.91 28.15 -2.80
CA MET A 1 3.45 26.75 -3.06
C MET A 1 4.49 25.90 -3.79
N GLU A 2 5.33 26.46 -4.70
CA GLU A 2 6.38 25.73 -5.42
C GLU A 2 7.49 25.16 -4.50
N GLY A 3 7.97 25.90 -3.54
CA GLY A 3 9.07 25.45 -2.65
C GLY A 3 8.71 24.28 -1.73
N SER A 4 7.41 24.06 -1.40
CA SER A 4 6.98 22.90 -0.60
C SER A 4 6.96 21.61 -1.44
N SER A 5 6.61 21.70 -2.72
CA SER A 5 6.60 20.55 -3.64
C SER A 5 8.02 20.05 -3.95
N GLU A 6 8.97 20.97 -4.16
CA GLU A 6 10.36 20.62 -4.42
C GLU A 6 11.03 19.96 -3.18
N ALA A 7 10.71 20.44 -1.97
CA ALA A 7 11.21 19.86 -0.73
C ALA A 7 10.68 18.43 -0.51
N HIS A 8 9.39 18.15 -0.79
CA HIS A 8 8.82 16.80 -0.68
C HIS A 8 9.43 15.85 -1.71
N SER A 9 9.64 16.29 -2.95
CA SER A 9 10.30 15.49 -3.99
C SER A 9 11.72 15.11 -3.58
N ALA A 10 12.51 16.03 -3.02
CA ALA A 10 13.88 15.76 -2.58
C ALA A 10 13.93 14.72 -1.45
N ILE A 11 12.98 14.77 -0.49
CA ILE A 11 12.88 13.79 0.59
C ILE A 11 12.46 12.41 0.05
N ALA A 12 11.52 12.37 -0.89
CA ALA A 12 11.09 11.12 -1.52
C ALA A 12 12.25 10.45 -2.28
N ASP A 13 13.04 11.23 -3.03
CA ASP A 13 14.23 10.72 -3.75
C ASP A 13 15.32 10.23 -2.79
N GLU A 14 15.55 10.94 -1.68
CA GLU A 14 16.49 10.51 -0.62
C GLU A 14 16.05 9.16 -0.03
N LEU A 15 14.76 9.02 0.30
CA LEU A 15 14.22 7.78 0.88
C LEU A 15 14.28 6.62 -0.12
N ARG A 16 13.94 6.84 -1.39
CA ARG A 16 14.07 5.81 -2.43
C ARG A 16 15.51 5.34 -2.57
N GLY A 17 16.46 6.26 -2.71
CA GLY A 17 17.88 5.92 -2.79
C GLY A 17 18.42 5.24 -1.52
N GLY A 18 17.87 5.58 -0.35
CA GLY A 18 18.16 4.91 0.92
C GLY A 18 17.66 3.48 0.94
N LEU A 19 16.40 3.25 0.53
CA LEU A 19 15.79 1.94 0.46
C LEU A 19 16.50 1.04 -0.56
N ASP A 20 16.85 1.54 -1.75
CA ASP A 20 17.57 0.78 -2.77
C ASP A 20 18.92 0.25 -2.24
N ARG A 21 19.67 1.07 -1.51
CA ARG A 21 20.91 0.63 -0.86
C ARG A 21 20.66 -0.45 0.19
N LEU A 22 19.68 -0.24 1.08
CA LEU A 22 19.35 -1.19 2.15
C LEU A 22 18.82 -2.53 1.62
N PHE A 23 18.10 -2.51 0.49
CA PHE A 23 17.68 -3.73 -0.20
C PHE A 23 18.87 -4.46 -0.82
N SER A 24 19.81 -3.74 -1.43
CA SER A 24 21.05 -4.30 -1.98
C SER A 24 21.91 -4.94 -0.88
N ASP A 25 21.97 -4.29 0.29
CA ASP A 25 22.68 -4.76 1.48
C ASP A 25 21.90 -5.83 2.27
N ARG A 26 20.66 -6.12 1.86
CA ARG A 26 19.72 -7.05 2.54
C ARG A 26 19.44 -6.65 4.00
N ASP A 27 19.51 -5.37 4.30
CA ASP A 27 19.22 -4.81 5.63
C ASP A 27 17.74 -4.48 5.80
N ARG A 28 16.91 -5.51 6.04
CA ARG A 28 15.48 -5.35 6.34
C ARG A 28 15.22 -4.46 7.56
N PRO A 29 15.92 -4.64 8.72
CA PRO A 29 15.71 -3.76 9.87
C PRO A 29 16.05 -2.30 9.57
N GLY A 30 17.12 -2.04 8.79
CA GLY A 30 17.51 -0.71 8.37
C GLY A 30 16.46 -0.04 7.50
N ALA A 31 15.90 -0.79 6.53
CA ALA A 31 14.84 -0.29 5.64
C ALA A 31 13.57 0.11 6.43
N VAL A 32 13.14 -0.71 7.38
CA VAL A 32 11.98 -0.40 8.23
C VAL A 32 12.27 0.83 9.09
N ARG A 33 13.42 0.89 9.75
CA ARG A 33 13.80 2.07 10.57
C ARG A 33 13.87 3.35 9.77
N LEU A 34 14.50 3.34 8.59
CA LEU A 34 14.61 4.51 7.72
C LEU A 34 13.26 5.18 7.47
N VAL A 35 12.25 4.36 7.13
CA VAL A 35 10.91 4.86 6.81
C VAL A 35 10.17 5.30 8.06
N LEU A 36 10.21 4.52 9.14
CA LEU A 36 9.54 4.87 10.40
C LEU A 36 10.11 6.18 10.97
N ASP A 37 11.42 6.37 10.97
CA ASP A 37 12.07 7.59 11.44
C ASP A 37 11.66 8.81 10.60
N ALA A 38 11.52 8.65 9.28
CA ALA A 38 11.08 9.73 8.40
C ALA A 38 9.64 10.16 8.68
N VAL A 39 8.74 9.20 8.92
CA VAL A 39 7.32 9.47 9.23
C VAL A 39 7.19 10.05 10.64
N THR A 40 7.79 9.42 11.65
CA THR A 40 7.65 9.86 13.06
C THR A 40 8.30 11.21 13.34
N SER A 41 9.34 11.56 12.59
CA SER A 41 9.95 12.91 12.65
C SER A 41 9.21 13.98 11.84
N GLY A 42 8.14 13.60 11.14
CA GLY A 42 7.36 14.53 10.30
C GLY A 42 8.05 14.99 9.01
N ARG A 43 9.14 14.30 8.59
CA ARG A 43 9.82 14.61 7.32
C ARG A 43 8.98 14.28 6.09
N ILE A 44 8.13 13.26 6.20
CA ILE A 44 7.21 12.85 5.14
C ILE A 44 5.91 12.36 5.79
N ASP A 45 4.77 12.69 5.21
CA ASP A 45 3.50 12.10 5.62
C ASP A 45 3.24 10.75 4.95
N ILE A 46 2.36 9.95 5.53
CA ILE A 46 2.06 8.59 5.04
C ILE A 46 1.48 8.61 3.61
N PRO A 47 0.51 9.48 3.25
CA PRO A 47 0.04 9.59 1.88
C PRO A 47 1.14 9.86 0.85
N THR A 48 2.03 10.80 1.14
CA THR A 48 3.17 11.14 0.26
C THR A 48 4.18 9.99 0.18
N LEU A 49 4.51 9.36 1.31
CA LEU A 49 5.35 8.16 1.34
C LEU A 49 4.79 7.06 0.41
N TYR A 50 3.47 6.81 0.45
CA TYR A 50 2.85 5.78 -0.37
C TYR A 50 2.88 6.12 -1.86
N THR A 51 2.62 7.38 -2.22
CA THR A 51 2.53 7.78 -3.64
C THR A 51 3.88 8.08 -4.28
N GLU A 52 4.82 8.66 -3.54
CA GLU A 52 6.08 9.14 -4.10
C GLU A 52 7.27 8.19 -3.83
N VAL A 53 7.14 7.29 -2.84
CA VAL A 53 8.23 6.37 -2.48
C VAL A 53 7.85 4.91 -2.73
N LEU A 54 6.89 4.36 -1.96
CA LEU A 54 6.63 2.90 -1.99
C LEU A 54 5.93 2.46 -3.28
N GLY A 55 5.00 3.23 -3.81
CA GLY A 55 4.30 2.93 -5.07
C GLY A 55 5.25 2.85 -6.26
N PRO A 56 6.05 3.91 -6.55
CA PRO A 56 7.08 3.87 -7.59
C PRO A 56 8.09 2.76 -7.38
N LEU A 57 8.60 2.56 -6.16
CA LEU A 57 9.53 1.48 -5.82
C LEU A 57 8.98 0.10 -6.22
N MET A 58 7.73 -0.20 -5.86
CA MET A 58 7.10 -1.47 -6.22
C MET A 58 6.84 -1.61 -7.73
N THR A 59 6.54 -0.50 -8.41
CA THR A 59 6.39 -0.48 -9.86
C THR A 59 7.72 -0.80 -10.57
N ASP A 60 8.82 -0.19 -10.11
CA ASP A 60 10.17 -0.41 -10.65
C ASP A 60 10.63 -1.85 -10.38
N THR A 61 10.38 -2.36 -9.15
CA THR A 61 10.66 -3.76 -8.79
C THR A 61 9.90 -4.74 -9.69
N GLY A 62 8.61 -4.52 -9.91
CA GLY A 62 7.78 -5.36 -10.79
C GLY A 62 8.24 -5.28 -12.25
N SER A 63 8.60 -4.10 -12.74
CA SER A 63 9.15 -3.91 -14.09
C SER A 63 10.50 -4.61 -14.26
N GLY A 64 11.37 -4.53 -13.25
CA GLY A 64 12.64 -5.23 -13.21
C GLY A 64 12.48 -6.75 -13.26
N TRP A 65 11.50 -7.29 -12.53
CA TRP A 65 11.16 -8.71 -12.61
C TRP A 65 10.65 -9.11 -14.01
N GLN A 66 9.74 -8.34 -14.60
CA GLN A 66 9.19 -8.61 -15.93
C GLN A 66 10.27 -8.61 -17.04
N THR A 67 11.27 -7.74 -16.92
CA THR A 67 12.39 -7.64 -17.87
C THR A 67 13.51 -8.64 -17.57
N GLY A 68 13.45 -9.34 -16.43
CA GLY A 68 14.47 -10.31 -16.01
C GLY A 68 15.72 -9.67 -15.37
N SER A 69 15.71 -8.36 -15.11
CA SER A 69 16.80 -7.67 -14.40
C SER A 69 16.76 -7.90 -12.89
N ILE A 70 15.60 -8.27 -12.34
CA ILE A 70 15.40 -8.68 -10.95
C ILE A 70 14.88 -10.12 -10.93
N ARG A 71 15.43 -10.95 -10.06
CA ARG A 71 15.00 -12.35 -9.88
C ARG A 71 13.73 -12.40 -9.03
N VAL A 72 12.94 -13.46 -9.18
CA VAL A 72 11.72 -13.70 -8.41
C VAL A 72 11.95 -13.57 -6.90
N TRP A 73 13.03 -14.16 -6.37
CA TRP A 73 13.32 -14.11 -4.94
C TRP A 73 13.70 -12.70 -4.45
N GLU A 74 14.29 -11.86 -5.32
CA GLU A 74 14.62 -10.46 -5.00
C GLU A 74 13.35 -9.61 -4.94
N GLU A 75 12.46 -9.79 -5.91
CA GLU A 75 11.13 -9.16 -5.88
C GLU A 75 10.37 -9.55 -4.59
N HIS A 76 10.31 -10.84 -4.26
CA HIS A 76 9.65 -11.31 -3.04
C HIS A 76 10.30 -10.75 -1.77
N PHE A 77 11.63 -10.63 -1.75
CA PHE A 77 12.36 -10.04 -0.63
C PHE A 77 11.98 -8.56 -0.43
N VAL A 78 11.96 -7.76 -1.51
CA VAL A 78 11.56 -6.35 -1.48
C VAL A 78 10.09 -6.22 -1.06
N SER A 79 9.18 -6.98 -1.68
CA SER A 79 7.75 -6.97 -1.37
C SER A 79 7.47 -7.31 0.09
N ALA A 80 8.21 -8.27 0.67
CA ALA A 80 8.08 -8.64 2.08
C ALA A 80 8.55 -7.52 3.02
N ILE A 81 9.59 -6.77 2.65
CA ILE A 81 10.05 -5.60 3.43
C ILE A 81 9.03 -4.47 3.35
N VAL A 82 8.55 -4.14 2.14
CA VAL A 82 7.53 -3.10 1.95
C VAL A 82 6.25 -3.43 2.71
N ARG A 83 5.80 -4.68 2.72
CA ARG A 83 4.68 -5.14 3.55
C ARG A 83 4.94 -4.85 5.03
N THR A 84 6.13 -5.18 5.54
CA THR A 84 6.49 -4.92 6.93
C THR A 84 6.48 -3.43 7.25
N ILE A 85 6.96 -2.58 6.33
CA ILE A 85 6.91 -1.12 6.47
C ILE A 85 5.46 -0.64 6.59
N ILE A 86 4.58 -1.04 5.67
CA ILE A 86 3.16 -0.64 5.67
C ILE A 86 2.48 -1.07 6.97
N GLU A 87 2.66 -2.33 7.41
CA GLU A 87 2.06 -2.82 8.65
C GLU A 87 2.62 -2.10 9.90
N SER A 88 3.90 -1.73 9.89
CA SER A 88 4.51 -0.97 10.99
C SER A 88 4.01 0.49 11.05
N LEU A 89 3.51 1.04 9.95
CA LEU A 89 2.93 2.37 9.89
C LEU A 89 1.46 2.41 10.36
N TYR A 90 0.78 1.28 10.44
CA TYR A 90 -0.65 1.25 10.76
C TYR A 90 -1.02 1.93 12.09
N PRO A 91 -0.26 1.80 13.20
CA PRO A 91 -0.53 2.57 14.42
C PRO A 91 -0.53 4.09 14.19
N HIS A 92 0.37 4.60 13.34
CA HIS A 92 0.44 6.02 12.99
C HIS A 92 -0.70 6.45 12.07
N VAL A 93 -1.23 5.54 11.22
CA VAL A 93 -2.45 5.78 10.43
C VAL A 93 -3.64 6.00 11.36
N ILE A 94 -3.80 5.14 12.37
CA ILE A 94 -4.89 5.25 13.35
C ILE A 94 -4.77 6.55 14.15
N GLU A 95 -3.60 6.86 14.68
CA GLU A 95 -3.34 8.09 15.43
C GLU A 95 -3.65 9.35 14.59
N ALA A 96 -3.19 9.40 13.34
CA ALA A 96 -3.48 10.51 12.44
C ALA A 96 -4.98 10.63 12.11
N ALA A 97 -5.68 9.52 11.98
CA ALA A 97 -7.11 9.49 11.70
C ALA A 97 -7.97 10.01 12.88
N GLU A 98 -7.48 9.94 14.12
CA GLU A 98 -8.19 10.48 15.29
C GLU A 98 -8.47 12.00 15.18
N SER A 99 -7.63 12.72 14.44
CA SER A 99 -7.77 14.16 14.20
C SER A 99 -8.73 14.51 13.06
N VAL A 100 -9.20 13.51 12.31
CA VAL A 100 -10.06 13.70 11.13
C VAL A 100 -11.52 13.52 11.49
N THR A 101 -12.39 14.40 10.97
CA THR A 101 -13.84 14.24 11.16
C THR A 101 -14.31 12.95 10.49
N PRO A 102 -14.96 12.00 11.22
CA PRO A 102 -15.47 10.78 10.63
C PRO A 102 -16.44 11.06 9.47
N ALA A 103 -16.25 10.37 8.36
CA ALA A 103 -17.12 10.51 7.19
C ALA A 103 -18.45 9.77 7.33
N ASP A 104 -18.62 8.96 8.38
CA ASP A 104 -19.76 8.03 8.59
C ASP A 104 -20.02 7.14 7.35
N ARG A 105 -18.95 6.70 6.73
CA ARG A 105 -18.96 5.85 5.54
C ARG A 105 -18.04 4.65 5.73
N ARG A 106 -18.40 3.53 5.09
CA ARG A 106 -17.67 2.28 5.17
C ARG A 106 -17.29 1.80 3.79
N VAL A 107 -16.06 1.31 3.66
CA VAL A 107 -15.53 0.74 2.43
C VAL A 107 -14.97 -0.65 2.69
N LEU A 108 -15.23 -1.59 1.78
CA LEU A 108 -14.63 -2.90 1.74
C LEU A 108 -13.57 -2.94 0.65
N LEU A 109 -12.37 -3.40 0.99
CA LEU A 109 -11.28 -3.53 0.02
C LEU A 109 -10.84 -5.01 -0.03
N ALA A 110 -10.83 -5.59 -1.23
CA ALA A 110 -10.45 -6.99 -1.44
C ALA A 110 -9.73 -7.19 -2.77
N CYS A 111 -8.87 -8.19 -2.83
CA CYS A 111 -8.42 -8.76 -4.09
C CYS A 111 -9.33 -9.95 -4.44
N PRO A 112 -9.79 -10.07 -5.69
CA PRO A 112 -10.63 -11.19 -6.12
C PRO A 112 -9.87 -12.51 -6.09
N PRO A 113 -10.55 -13.66 -6.31
CA PRO A 113 -9.87 -14.95 -6.35
C PRO A 113 -8.64 -14.95 -7.24
N ARG A 114 -7.55 -15.55 -6.77
CA ARG A 114 -6.26 -15.73 -7.45
C ARG A 114 -5.42 -14.44 -7.61
N GLU A 115 -5.87 -13.30 -7.10
CA GLU A 115 -5.06 -12.07 -7.07
C GLU A 115 -4.26 -11.99 -5.77
N GLN A 116 -2.91 -11.90 -5.92
CA GLN A 116 -1.96 -11.85 -4.81
C GLN A 116 -1.31 -10.47 -4.64
N HIS A 117 -1.54 -9.53 -5.57
CA HIS A 117 -0.92 -8.20 -5.55
C HIS A 117 -1.79 -7.23 -4.76
N ASP A 118 -1.57 -7.19 -3.44
CA ASP A 118 -2.42 -6.44 -2.52
C ASP A 118 -1.76 -5.21 -1.89
N LEU A 119 -0.44 -5.00 -2.03
CA LEU A 119 0.25 -3.90 -1.35
C LEU A 119 -0.34 -2.52 -1.68
N GLY A 120 -0.66 -2.28 -2.97
CA GLY A 120 -1.34 -1.05 -3.38
C GLY A 120 -2.73 -0.90 -2.76
N LEU A 121 -3.48 -2.01 -2.66
CA LEU A 121 -4.80 -2.02 -2.03
C LEU A 121 -4.71 -1.80 -0.52
N ARG A 122 -3.68 -2.35 0.13
CA ARG A 122 -3.42 -2.14 1.56
C ARG A 122 -3.09 -0.66 1.86
N MET A 123 -2.23 -0.03 1.04
CA MET A 123 -1.96 1.40 1.13
C MET A 123 -3.22 2.25 0.90
N LEU A 124 -4.09 1.83 -0.04
CA LEU A 124 -5.36 2.51 -0.29
C LEU A 124 -6.33 2.40 0.89
N ALA A 125 -6.36 1.26 1.59
CA ALA A 125 -7.17 1.11 2.82
C ALA A 125 -6.75 2.12 3.89
N ASP A 126 -5.45 2.32 4.10
CA ASP A 126 -4.94 3.33 5.02
C ASP A 126 -5.33 4.75 4.60
N ARG A 127 -5.34 5.05 3.29
CA ARG A 127 -5.79 6.35 2.77
C ARG A 127 -7.28 6.60 3.02
N PHE A 128 -8.12 5.57 2.93
CA PHE A 128 -9.53 5.69 3.32
C PHE A 128 -9.66 5.98 4.82
N THR A 129 -8.89 5.29 5.66
CA THR A 129 -8.85 5.54 7.12
C THR A 129 -8.42 6.98 7.42
N LEU A 130 -7.35 7.45 6.79
CA LEU A 130 -6.88 8.84 6.90
C LEU A 130 -7.88 9.88 6.35
N GLY A 131 -8.79 9.46 5.48
CA GLY A 131 -9.92 10.27 4.98
C GLY A 131 -11.18 10.20 5.85
N GLY A 132 -11.11 9.57 7.03
CA GLY A 132 -12.23 9.47 7.97
C GLY A 132 -13.21 8.33 7.65
N TRP A 133 -12.91 7.44 6.71
CA TRP A 133 -13.75 6.27 6.42
C TRP A 133 -13.43 5.10 7.34
N THR A 134 -14.43 4.27 7.62
CA THR A 134 -14.19 2.95 8.21
C THR A 134 -13.80 1.97 7.07
N ALA A 135 -12.51 1.66 6.97
CA ALA A 135 -11.98 0.78 5.94
C ALA A 135 -11.89 -0.67 6.44
N HIS A 136 -12.56 -1.57 5.73
CA HIS A 136 -12.51 -3.01 5.96
C HIS A 136 -11.65 -3.66 4.87
N TYR A 137 -10.48 -4.16 5.23
CA TYR A 137 -9.53 -4.75 4.32
C TYR A 137 -9.52 -6.28 4.47
N LEU A 138 -9.86 -7.02 3.40
CA LEU A 138 -9.90 -8.49 3.40
C LEU A 138 -8.61 -9.14 2.87
N GLY A 139 -7.80 -8.39 2.11
CA GLY A 139 -6.54 -8.92 1.58
C GLY A 139 -6.68 -9.64 0.24
N THR A 140 -5.76 -10.60 0.04
CA THR A 140 -5.59 -11.35 -1.21
C THR A 140 -6.59 -12.50 -1.35
N ASP A 141 -6.78 -12.97 -2.61
CA ASP A 141 -7.42 -14.26 -2.93
C ASP A 141 -8.77 -14.46 -2.22
N THR A 142 -9.59 -13.42 -2.14
CA THR A 142 -10.88 -13.49 -1.45
C THR A 142 -11.94 -14.06 -2.39
N PRO A 143 -12.62 -15.17 -2.02
CA PRO A 143 -13.70 -15.74 -2.83
C PRO A 143 -14.82 -14.73 -3.06
N THR A 144 -15.37 -14.68 -4.29
CA THR A 144 -16.43 -13.75 -4.68
C THR A 144 -17.61 -13.76 -3.70
N GLN A 145 -18.06 -14.95 -3.32
CA GLN A 145 -19.19 -15.08 -2.39
C GLN A 145 -18.89 -14.47 -1.03
N GLU A 146 -17.64 -14.61 -0.54
CA GLU A 146 -17.21 -14.04 0.75
C GLU A 146 -17.13 -12.51 0.69
N ILE A 147 -16.72 -11.93 -0.45
CA ILE A 147 -16.76 -10.48 -0.65
C ILE A 147 -18.20 -9.95 -0.51
N CYS A 148 -19.16 -10.61 -1.15
CA CYS A 148 -20.59 -10.22 -1.07
C CYS A 148 -21.15 -10.39 0.35
N LEU A 149 -20.82 -11.49 1.03
CA LEU A 149 -21.25 -11.74 2.41
C LEU A 149 -20.66 -10.69 3.37
N ALA A 150 -19.38 -10.38 3.25
CA ALA A 150 -18.71 -9.36 4.05
C ALA A 150 -19.30 -7.96 3.80
N ALA A 151 -19.54 -7.60 2.54
CA ALA A 151 -20.14 -6.32 2.18
C ALA A 151 -21.51 -6.10 2.85
N ASN A 152 -22.36 -7.12 2.83
CA ASN A 152 -23.67 -7.10 3.49
C ASN A 152 -23.53 -7.06 5.01
N ALA A 153 -22.68 -7.91 5.59
CA ALA A 153 -22.52 -8.02 7.04
C ALA A 153 -21.94 -6.74 7.66
N LEU A 154 -21.02 -6.07 6.95
CA LEU A 154 -20.36 -4.85 7.39
C LEU A 154 -21.13 -3.58 7.01
N GLY A 155 -22.17 -3.69 6.16
CA GLY A 155 -23.00 -2.56 5.73
C GLY A 155 -22.19 -1.49 5.01
N VAL A 156 -21.34 -1.88 4.05
CA VAL A 156 -20.49 -0.95 3.32
C VAL A 156 -21.24 -0.29 2.16
N GLU A 157 -20.90 0.96 1.85
CA GLU A 157 -21.45 1.70 0.71
C GLU A 157 -20.55 1.61 -0.53
N LEU A 158 -19.30 1.18 -0.34
CA LEU A 158 -18.31 1.09 -1.41
C LEU A 158 -17.55 -0.23 -1.32
N ILE A 159 -17.38 -0.89 -2.45
CA ILE A 159 -16.48 -2.03 -2.59
C ILE A 159 -15.37 -1.63 -3.57
N VAL A 160 -14.13 -1.79 -3.15
CA VAL A 160 -12.94 -1.57 -3.98
C VAL A 160 -12.27 -2.91 -4.25
N LEU A 161 -12.19 -3.28 -5.52
CA LEU A 161 -11.54 -4.50 -5.95
C LEU A 161 -10.26 -4.16 -6.73
N SER A 162 -9.14 -4.80 -6.36
CA SER A 162 -7.86 -4.62 -7.05
C SER A 162 -7.49 -5.88 -7.82
N ALA A 163 -7.14 -5.72 -9.11
CA ALA A 163 -6.61 -6.78 -9.95
C ALA A 163 -5.49 -6.25 -10.84
N SER A 164 -4.29 -6.78 -10.66
CA SER A 164 -3.08 -6.30 -11.34
C SER A 164 -2.86 -6.97 -12.69
N THR A 165 -3.25 -8.23 -12.85
CA THR A 165 -3.03 -8.98 -14.09
C THR A 165 -4.24 -8.94 -15.01
N HIS A 166 -3.99 -9.06 -16.33
CA HIS A 166 -5.09 -9.13 -17.32
C HIS A 166 -6.04 -10.29 -17.03
N PHE A 167 -5.51 -11.44 -16.63
CA PHE A 167 -6.28 -12.62 -16.28
C PHE A 167 -7.21 -12.35 -15.09
N ASN A 168 -6.70 -11.74 -14.04
CA ASN A 168 -7.46 -11.43 -12.83
C ASN A 168 -8.50 -10.32 -13.08
N ARG A 169 -8.25 -9.39 -14.01
CA ARG A 169 -9.24 -8.39 -14.43
C ARG A 169 -10.49 -9.02 -15.05
N VAL A 170 -10.31 -10.10 -15.84
CA VAL A 170 -11.46 -10.82 -16.39
C VAL A 170 -12.30 -11.46 -15.28
N LEU A 171 -11.65 -11.98 -14.23
CA LEU A 171 -12.33 -12.56 -13.08
C LEU A 171 -13.12 -11.50 -12.26
N LEU A 172 -12.70 -10.23 -12.26
CA LEU A 172 -13.44 -9.15 -11.62
C LEU A 172 -14.89 -9.05 -12.11
N TYR A 173 -15.12 -9.25 -13.42
CA TYR A 173 -16.47 -9.21 -14.00
C TYR A 173 -17.39 -10.34 -13.53
N THR A 174 -16.86 -11.34 -12.84
CA THR A 174 -17.67 -12.39 -12.22
C THR A 174 -18.06 -12.06 -10.77
N VAL A 175 -17.50 -11.01 -10.19
CA VAL A 175 -17.78 -10.52 -8.83
C VAL A 175 -18.89 -9.48 -8.84
N VAL A 176 -19.07 -8.78 -9.95
CA VAL A 176 -20.06 -7.72 -10.16
C VAL A 176 -21.26 -8.28 -10.88
#